data_a589dc8631baab956f6ac4e9c369c161
#
_entry.id   a589dc8631baab956f6ac4e9c369c161
#
_cell.length_a   1.000
_cell.length_b   1.000
_cell.length_c   1.000
_cell.angle_alpha   90.00
_cell.angle_beta   90.00
_cell.angle_gamma   90.00
#
_symmetry.space_group_name_H-M   'P 1'
#
loop_
_entity.id
_entity.type
_entity.pdbx_description
1 polymer ?
#
loop_
_entity_poly.entity_id
_entity_poly.type
_entity_poly.pdbx_seq_one_letter_code
_entity_poly.pdbx_strand_id
1 'polypeptide(L)'
;MGEPLKFHLITDLHHYAASLGTTGSAYEWRSQSDQKCLAETGAIIDAAVDWLLQSEIDIILVAGDVSCDGEKESHLELIPKLNRLREAGKRVILITATHDYSETPIRCVGDERLPATPTTREELLELYHDFGLNEAIAFHAETHSYAVQLAPGWRMLALNDDGDGRAFCGYSEDQLHWILDQVKLAHEAGDEVLAMTHHPVLPPSPIYPLFSRRDMLGDFEHTSTVLADAGVQFIFTGHTHMQNIAVKTTEKGNTIYDINTSALIGYASAIRTVAVYDDRMEVTSDHIDHFDWDLHGMTVDEYFKSVFDRLLNDIFDSMAFDIERLSRLAGGFSVEAETILKLRVPLTLAGRALHKLTVGQLARLLCISRDISPEVKPILLKDLFVEVVRNIYRGDEPYTPDTPVYQAIKRIMERISPLVRRMKNSEEIFKMMNVILDGVLYDAPPADNDAILPRMAWKQ
;
A
#
# COMPACT_ATOMS: atom_id res chain seq x y z
N MET A 1 20.77 -27.50 -7.79
CA MET A 1 19.91 -26.30 -7.69
C MET A 1 20.79 -25.13 -8.11
N GLY A 2 20.33 -24.32 -9.07
CA GLY A 2 21.01 -23.09 -9.44
C GLY A 2 20.96 -22.06 -8.30
N GLU A 3 21.74 -21.00 -8.41
CA GLU A 3 21.58 -19.86 -7.50
C GLU A 3 20.21 -19.24 -7.71
N PRO A 4 19.47 -18.85 -6.63
CA PRO A 4 18.17 -18.24 -6.77
C PRO A 4 18.25 -16.86 -7.44
N LEU A 5 17.25 -16.48 -8.22
CA LEU A 5 17.07 -15.11 -8.65
C LEU A 5 16.76 -14.26 -7.42
N LYS A 6 17.54 -13.19 -7.19
CA LYS A 6 17.34 -12.28 -6.05
C LYS A 6 17.16 -10.85 -6.52
N PHE A 7 16.28 -10.12 -5.85
CA PHE A 7 16.09 -8.68 -6.06
C PHE A 7 15.52 -8.01 -4.82
N HIS A 8 15.69 -6.70 -4.74
CA HIS A 8 14.99 -5.86 -3.78
C HIS A 8 13.77 -5.19 -4.42
N LEU A 9 12.77 -4.90 -3.61
CA LEU A 9 11.59 -4.14 -4.00
C LEU A 9 11.35 -3.01 -3.03
N ILE A 10 11.19 -1.81 -3.56
CA ILE A 10 10.72 -0.61 -2.86
C ILE A 10 9.59 0.02 -3.67
N THR A 11 8.75 0.79 -3.01
CA THR A 11 7.62 1.46 -3.66
C THR A 11 7.23 2.73 -2.91
N ASP A 12 6.39 3.55 -3.54
CA ASP A 12 5.77 4.72 -2.89
C ASP A 12 6.83 5.61 -2.22
N LEU A 13 7.82 6.04 -3.01
CA LEU A 13 8.89 6.92 -2.57
C LEU A 13 8.37 8.33 -2.29
N HIS A 14 7.31 8.74 -2.99
CA HIS A 14 6.62 10.02 -2.86
C HIS A 14 7.57 11.17 -2.54
N HIS A 15 8.69 11.24 -3.25
CA HIS A 15 9.69 12.27 -2.98
C HIS A 15 9.08 13.66 -3.09
N TYR A 16 9.27 14.45 -2.07
CA TYR A 16 8.84 15.84 -1.98
C TYR A 16 10.08 16.74 -1.92
N ALA A 17 10.35 17.45 -3.00
CA ALA A 17 11.49 18.33 -3.06
C ALA A 17 11.41 19.45 -2.01
N ALA A 18 12.49 19.65 -1.25
CA ALA A 18 12.52 20.69 -0.21
C ALA A 18 12.28 22.10 -0.77
N SER A 19 12.62 22.32 -2.06
CA SER A 19 12.38 23.58 -2.78
C SER A 19 10.90 23.93 -2.97
N LEU A 20 9.99 22.93 -2.79
CA LEU A 20 8.54 23.14 -2.84
C LEU A 20 7.98 23.76 -1.54
N GLY A 21 8.81 23.89 -0.50
CA GLY A 21 8.50 24.52 0.78
C GLY A 21 8.04 23.53 1.85
N THR A 22 8.78 23.51 2.95
CA THR A 22 8.59 22.62 4.11
C THR A 22 8.21 23.37 5.39
N THR A 23 7.76 24.60 5.27
CA THR A 23 7.38 25.44 6.41
C THR A 23 6.13 26.27 6.10
N GLY A 24 5.49 26.79 7.17
CA GLY A 24 4.28 27.61 7.08
C GLY A 24 2.99 26.79 7.13
N SER A 25 1.87 27.47 7.35
CA SER A 25 0.58 26.81 7.60
C SER A 25 0.06 25.98 6.41
N ALA A 26 0.43 26.35 5.19
CA ALA A 26 0.07 25.58 3.99
C ALA A 26 0.76 24.21 3.97
N TYR A 27 2.05 24.17 4.32
CA TYR A 27 2.80 22.92 4.43
C TYR A 27 2.36 22.10 5.66
N GLU A 28 2.22 22.76 6.82
CA GLU A 28 1.79 22.10 8.05
C GLU A 28 0.46 21.37 7.86
N TRP A 29 -0.50 22.00 7.19
CA TRP A 29 -1.76 21.36 6.84
C TRP A 29 -1.55 20.12 5.97
N ARG A 30 -0.73 20.21 4.90
CA ARG A 30 -0.43 19.08 4.00
C ARG A 30 0.20 17.93 4.78
N SER A 31 1.26 18.21 5.53
CA SER A 31 2.00 17.20 6.31
C SER A 31 1.15 16.54 7.41
N GLN A 32 0.28 17.31 8.10
CA GLN A 32 -0.58 16.74 9.15
C GLN A 32 -1.76 15.94 8.60
N SER A 33 -2.13 16.14 7.35
CA SER A 33 -3.26 15.47 6.69
C SER A 33 -2.83 14.23 5.91
N ASP A 34 -1.55 13.86 5.97
CA ASP A 34 -0.95 12.76 5.21
C ASP A 34 -0.22 11.79 6.15
N GLN A 35 -0.15 10.54 5.76
CA GLN A 35 0.66 9.51 6.42
C GLN A 35 2.14 9.58 6.04
N LYS A 36 2.48 10.33 5.00
CA LYS A 36 3.82 10.47 4.43
C LYS A 36 4.69 11.41 5.27
N CYS A 37 5.93 11.06 5.49
CA CYS A 37 6.95 11.91 6.10
C CYS A 37 7.53 12.86 5.03
N LEU A 38 6.75 13.91 4.65
CA LEU A 38 7.02 14.70 3.44
C LEU A 38 8.35 15.46 3.47
N ALA A 39 8.68 16.15 4.57
CA ALA A 39 9.94 16.89 4.66
C ALA A 39 11.17 15.99 4.74
N GLU A 40 10.98 14.79 5.26
CA GLU A 40 11.99 13.79 5.52
C GLU A 40 12.29 12.90 4.30
N THR A 41 11.45 12.93 3.25
CA THR A 41 11.53 11.98 2.11
C THR A 41 12.92 11.93 1.50
N GLY A 42 13.59 13.07 1.35
CA GLY A 42 14.94 13.11 0.81
C GLY A 42 15.96 12.33 1.64
N ALA A 43 15.92 12.47 2.97
CA ALA A 43 16.82 11.79 3.90
C ALA A 43 16.49 10.30 4.01
N ILE A 44 15.20 9.94 4.01
CA ILE A 44 14.74 8.54 4.04
C ILE A 44 15.20 7.80 2.77
N ILE A 45 15.02 8.42 1.59
CA ILE A 45 15.43 7.84 0.32
C ILE A 45 16.96 7.70 0.25
N ASP A 46 17.72 8.68 0.73
CA ASP A 46 19.18 8.57 0.79
C ASP A 46 19.61 7.40 1.67
N ALA A 47 19.01 7.21 2.83
CA ALA A 47 19.30 6.08 3.72
C ALA A 47 18.94 4.74 3.06
N ALA A 48 17.80 4.64 2.37
CA ALA A 48 17.41 3.44 1.63
C ALA A 48 18.39 3.14 0.48
N VAL A 49 18.83 4.16 -0.26
CA VAL A 49 19.84 4.03 -1.32
C VAL A 49 21.17 3.55 -0.71
N ASP A 50 21.58 4.09 0.42
CA ASP A 50 22.81 3.66 1.12
C ASP A 50 22.72 2.19 1.58
N TRP A 51 21.55 1.77 2.07
CA TRP A 51 21.26 0.38 2.44
C TRP A 51 21.33 -0.55 1.22
N LEU A 52 20.69 -0.18 0.11
CA LEU A 52 20.72 -0.92 -1.15
C LEU A 52 22.13 -1.02 -1.76
N LEU A 53 22.95 0.01 -1.63
CA LEU A 53 24.35 0.01 -2.08
C LEU A 53 25.22 -0.97 -1.31
N GLN A 54 24.90 -1.23 -0.03
CA GLN A 54 25.62 -2.20 0.80
C GLN A 54 25.20 -3.65 0.54
N SER A 55 24.04 -3.87 -0.09
CA SER A 55 23.57 -5.20 -0.44
C SER A 55 24.38 -5.82 -1.58
N GLU A 56 24.57 -7.15 -1.54
CA GLU A 56 25.15 -7.93 -2.64
C GLU A 56 24.15 -8.18 -3.79
N ILE A 57 22.87 -7.86 -3.61
CA ILE A 57 21.82 -8.01 -4.62
C ILE A 57 21.84 -6.82 -5.57
N ASP A 58 21.93 -7.09 -6.87
CA ASP A 58 22.11 -6.03 -7.89
C ASP A 58 20.82 -5.57 -8.54
N ILE A 59 19.72 -6.29 -8.42
CA ILE A 59 18.44 -5.96 -9.04
C ILE A 59 17.56 -5.26 -8.01
N ILE A 60 17.01 -4.11 -8.39
CA ILE A 60 16.11 -3.30 -7.57
C ILE A 60 14.87 -2.97 -8.39
N LEU A 61 13.71 -3.33 -7.88
CA LEU A 61 12.41 -2.98 -8.44
C LEU A 61 11.84 -1.77 -7.70
N VAL A 62 11.24 -0.84 -8.45
CA VAL A 62 10.55 0.33 -7.89
C VAL A 62 9.13 0.35 -8.45
N ALA A 63 8.14 0.05 -7.60
CA ALA A 63 6.76 -0.19 -8.02
C ALA A 63 5.88 1.06 -8.07
N GLY A 64 6.41 2.20 -8.50
CA GLY A 64 5.64 3.42 -8.76
C GLY A 64 5.53 4.40 -7.60
N ASP A 65 4.82 5.50 -7.84
CA ASP A 65 4.61 6.64 -6.96
C ASP A 65 5.94 7.18 -6.40
N VAL A 66 6.86 7.51 -7.32
CA VAL A 66 8.21 7.99 -6.98
C VAL A 66 8.23 9.46 -6.58
N SER A 67 7.30 10.28 -7.10
CA SER A 67 7.11 11.69 -6.70
C SER A 67 5.87 11.87 -5.82
N CYS A 68 5.81 12.98 -5.10
CA CYS A 68 4.72 13.23 -4.16
C CYS A 68 3.39 13.53 -4.87
N ASP A 69 3.42 14.38 -5.90
CA ASP A 69 2.22 14.76 -6.66
C ASP A 69 2.55 15.28 -8.07
N GLY A 70 3.55 14.69 -8.75
CA GLY A 70 3.94 15.03 -10.12
C GLY A 70 4.69 16.36 -10.25
N GLU A 71 5.26 16.87 -9.16
CA GLU A 71 6.09 18.06 -9.19
C GLU A 71 7.42 17.76 -9.89
N LYS A 72 7.79 18.54 -10.91
CA LYS A 72 9.03 18.35 -11.66
C LYS A 72 10.28 18.48 -10.79
N GLU A 73 10.24 19.35 -9.82
CA GLU A 73 11.30 19.55 -8.83
C GLU A 73 11.55 18.25 -8.05
N SER A 74 10.49 17.51 -7.67
CA SER A 74 10.60 16.24 -6.97
C SER A 74 11.30 15.18 -7.82
N HIS A 75 10.97 15.05 -9.11
CA HIS A 75 11.64 14.13 -10.02
C HIS A 75 13.12 14.48 -10.20
N LEU A 76 13.43 15.77 -10.42
CA LEU A 76 14.79 16.21 -10.65
C LEU A 76 15.70 16.05 -9.42
N GLU A 77 15.15 16.10 -8.19
CA GLU A 77 15.91 15.81 -6.97
C GLU A 77 16.04 14.30 -6.70
N LEU A 78 15.08 13.47 -7.13
CA LEU A 78 15.09 12.02 -6.94
C LEU A 78 16.08 11.31 -7.87
N ILE A 79 16.11 11.68 -9.16
CA ILE A 79 16.91 11.00 -10.19
C ILE A 79 18.39 10.89 -9.80
N PRO A 80 19.09 11.93 -9.29
CA PRO A 80 20.46 11.80 -8.82
C PRO A 80 20.64 10.77 -7.71
N LYS A 81 19.65 10.61 -6.81
CA LYS A 81 19.69 9.61 -5.73
C LYS A 81 19.64 8.19 -6.30
N LEU A 82 18.70 7.92 -7.22
CA LEU A 82 18.60 6.63 -7.90
C LEU A 82 19.79 6.34 -8.83
N ASN A 83 20.39 7.37 -9.44
CA ASN A 83 21.59 7.21 -10.26
C ASN A 83 22.79 6.69 -9.47
N ARG A 84 22.89 6.97 -8.16
CA ARG A 84 23.93 6.38 -7.30
C ARG A 84 23.92 4.85 -7.35
N LEU A 85 22.72 4.24 -7.42
CA LEU A 85 22.56 2.78 -7.55
C LEU A 85 23.10 2.31 -8.92
N ARG A 86 22.72 2.98 -10.00
CA ARG A 86 23.18 2.64 -11.36
C ARG A 86 24.70 2.82 -11.53
N GLU A 87 25.25 3.90 -11.02
CA GLU A 87 26.69 4.18 -11.04
C GLU A 87 27.49 3.13 -10.24
N ALA A 88 26.88 2.51 -9.23
CA ALA A 88 27.45 1.38 -8.50
C ALA A 88 27.24 0.03 -9.20
N GLY A 89 26.62 0.00 -10.39
CA GLY A 89 26.40 -1.23 -11.16
C GLY A 89 25.09 -1.95 -10.85
N LYS A 90 24.20 -1.38 -10.00
CA LYS A 90 22.88 -1.95 -9.73
C LYS A 90 21.94 -1.73 -10.92
N ARG A 91 21.07 -2.70 -11.21
CA ARG A 91 19.98 -2.60 -12.18
C ARG A 91 18.72 -2.13 -11.47
N VAL A 92 18.23 -0.95 -11.84
CA VAL A 92 16.97 -0.42 -11.31
C VAL A 92 15.90 -0.54 -12.39
N ILE A 93 14.81 -1.23 -12.09
CA ILE A 93 13.63 -1.39 -12.96
C ILE A 93 12.48 -0.69 -12.28
N LEU A 94 12.00 0.38 -12.91
CA LEU A 94 11.06 1.32 -12.31
C LEU A 94 9.82 1.46 -13.20
N ILE A 95 8.65 1.46 -12.59
CA ILE A 95 7.42 1.98 -13.20
C ILE A 95 7.03 3.30 -12.56
N THR A 96 6.33 4.13 -13.30
CA THR A 96 5.65 5.32 -12.76
C THR A 96 4.19 5.01 -12.47
N ALA A 97 3.52 5.85 -11.67
CA ALA A 97 2.12 5.67 -11.31
C ALA A 97 1.38 7.01 -11.20
N THR A 98 0.18 7.00 -10.63
CA THR A 98 -0.75 8.12 -10.65
C THR A 98 -0.27 9.38 -9.93
N HIS A 99 0.64 9.25 -8.96
CA HIS A 99 1.26 10.41 -8.30
C HIS A 99 2.47 10.99 -9.04
N ASP A 100 2.92 10.37 -10.14
CA ASP A 100 4.14 10.79 -10.82
C ASP A 100 3.92 11.87 -11.89
N TYR A 101 2.67 12.17 -12.21
CA TYR A 101 2.30 13.27 -13.10
C TYR A 101 1.05 13.99 -12.58
N SER A 102 0.95 15.28 -12.82
CA SER A 102 -0.21 16.09 -12.43
C SER A 102 -0.26 17.34 -13.31
N GLU A 103 -1.45 17.79 -13.68
CA GLU A 103 -1.63 19.07 -14.35
C GLU A 103 -1.57 20.26 -13.37
N THR A 104 -1.78 19.99 -12.08
CA THR A 104 -1.92 21.02 -11.05
C THR A 104 -1.14 20.71 -9.77
N PRO A 105 0.17 20.38 -9.87
CA PRO A 105 0.97 20.17 -8.68
C PRO A 105 1.11 21.49 -7.91
N ILE A 106 1.34 21.38 -6.61
CA ILE A 106 1.42 22.54 -5.73
C ILE A 106 2.74 22.61 -4.95
N ARG A 107 3.16 23.84 -4.64
CA ARG A 107 4.20 24.16 -3.66
C ARG A 107 3.63 25.01 -2.53
N CYS A 108 4.24 24.95 -1.37
CA CYS A 108 3.82 25.65 -0.18
C CYS A 108 4.74 26.87 0.07
N VAL A 109 4.16 28.08 0.14
CA VAL A 109 4.91 29.30 0.41
C VAL A 109 4.22 30.06 1.54
N GLY A 110 4.73 29.95 2.75
CA GLY A 110 4.08 30.48 3.94
C GLY A 110 2.68 29.89 4.13
N ASP A 111 1.66 30.72 4.03
CA ASP A 111 0.25 30.32 4.21
C ASP A 111 -0.45 29.98 2.89
N GLU A 112 0.26 30.09 1.76
CA GLU A 112 -0.33 29.93 0.44
C GLU A 112 0.10 28.64 -0.25
N ARG A 113 -0.83 28.05 -1.00
CA ARG A 113 -0.57 26.97 -1.96
C ARG A 113 -0.50 27.57 -3.35
N LEU A 114 0.68 27.52 -3.95
CA LEU A 114 0.95 28.06 -5.29
C LEU A 114 1.16 26.90 -6.27
N PRO A 115 0.94 27.12 -7.58
CA PRO A 115 1.31 26.13 -8.60
C PRO A 115 2.80 25.80 -8.56
N ALA A 116 3.12 24.51 -8.68
CA ALA A 116 4.46 24.01 -8.98
C ALA A 116 4.59 23.68 -10.47
N THR A 117 5.77 23.32 -10.92
CA THR A 117 6.00 22.90 -12.30
C THR A 117 5.43 21.50 -12.51
N PRO A 118 4.49 21.29 -13.44
CA PRO A 118 3.95 19.95 -13.72
C PRO A 118 4.98 19.07 -14.45
N THR A 119 4.81 17.75 -14.32
CA THR A 119 5.48 16.74 -15.15
C THR A 119 4.42 16.02 -15.96
N THR A 120 4.66 15.83 -17.26
CA THR A 120 3.76 15.05 -18.12
C THR A 120 4.16 13.58 -18.18
N ARG A 121 3.25 12.73 -18.64
CA ARG A 121 3.55 11.29 -18.84
C ARG A 121 4.67 11.07 -19.85
N GLU A 122 4.73 11.90 -20.90
CA GLU A 122 5.80 11.84 -21.90
C GLU A 122 7.15 12.24 -21.32
N GLU A 123 7.20 13.27 -20.48
CA GLU A 123 8.44 13.66 -19.80
C GLU A 123 8.96 12.56 -18.86
N LEU A 124 8.07 11.77 -18.23
CA LEU A 124 8.47 10.65 -17.38
C LEU A 124 9.24 9.58 -18.16
N LEU A 125 8.90 9.31 -19.42
CA LEU A 125 9.66 8.39 -20.29
C LEU A 125 11.11 8.84 -20.47
N GLU A 126 11.32 10.13 -20.65
CA GLU A 126 12.67 10.69 -20.81
C GLU A 126 13.43 10.66 -19.49
N LEU A 127 12.78 11.08 -18.40
CA LEU A 127 13.37 11.19 -17.07
C LEU A 127 13.80 9.84 -16.51
N TYR A 128 12.98 8.81 -16.70
CA TYR A 128 13.21 7.46 -16.14
C TYR A 128 13.63 6.42 -17.18
N HIS A 129 13.98 6.85 -18.41
CA HIS A 129 14.41 5.96 -19.49
C HIS A 129 15.48 4.95 -19.06
N ASP A 130 16.46 5.40 -18.32
CA ASP A 130 17.60 4.60 -17.91
C ASP A 130 17.34 3.70 -16.67
N PHE A 131 16.11 3.64 -16.18
CA PHE A 131 15.69 2.83 -15.04
C PHE A 131 14.81 1.65 -15.49
N GLY A 132 15.28 0.90 -16.49
CA GLY A 132 14.67 -0.32 -17.01
C GLY A 132 14.14 -0.20 -18.44
N LEU A 133 13.59 0.95 -18.85
CA LEU A 133 13.06 1.12 -20.20
C LEU A 133 14.15 0.99 -21.30
N ASN A 134 15.36 1.42 -21.05
CA ASN A 134 16.52 1.27 -21.95
C ASN A 134 16.91 -0.21 -22.20
N GLU A 135 16.44 -1.14 -21.38
CA GLU A 135 16.67 -2.58 -21.50
C GLU A 135 15.42 -3.33 -22.01
N ALA A 136 14.36 -2.60 -22.37
CA ALA A 136 13.08 -3.21 -22.74
C ALA A 136 13.22 -4.09 -23.97
N ILE A 137 12.75 -5.33 -23.86
CA ILE A 137 12.63 -6.29 -24.98
C ILE A 137 11.27 -6.18 -25.68
N ALA A 138 10.28 -5.58 -25.00
CA ALA A 138 8.98 -5.20 -25.56
C ALA A 138 8.47 -3.95 -24.85
N PHE A 139 7.71 -3.11 -25.57
CA PHE A 139 7.20 -1.84 -25.09
C PHE A 139 5.77 -1.61 -25.59
N HIS A 140 4.87 -1.23 -24.70
CA HIS A 140 3.50 -0.82 -25.02
C HIS A 140 3.43 0.71 -25.02
N ALA A 141 3.37 1.29 -26.20
CA ALA A 141 3.55 2.74 -26.38
C ALA A 141 2.44 3.60 -25.74
N GLU A 142 1.20 3.08 -25.67
CA GLU A 142 0.06 3.83 -25.13
C GLU A 142 0.12 3.95 -23.60
N THR A 143 0.53 2.89 -22.91
CA THR A 143 0.55 2.84 -21.44
C THR A 143 1.95 2.96 -20.84
N HIS A 144 3.00 2.96 -21.67
CA HIS A 144 4.40 2.94 -21.27
C HIS A 144 4.80 1.68 -20.46
N SER A 145 4.00 0.61 -20.53
CA SER A 145 4.36 -0.68 -19.96
C SER A 145 5.47 -1.34 -20.80
N TYR A 146 6.32 -2.09 -20.16
CA TYR A 146 7.43 -2.74 -20.85
C TYR A 146 7.79 -4.10 -20.25
N ALA A 147 8.54 -4.90 -20.99
CA ALA A 147 9.07 -6.17 -20.54
C ALA A 147 10.59 -6.15 -20.60
N VAL A 148 11.26 -6.73 -19.60
CA VAL A 148 12.71 -6.90 -19.58
C VAL A 148 13.10 -8.34 -19.27
N GLN A 149 14.24 -8.79 -19.79
CA GLN A 149 14.86 -10.04 -19.33
C GLN A 149 15.52 -9.78 -17.97
N LEU A 150 14.89 -10.24 -16.88
CA LEU A 150 15.38 -9.99 -15.52
C LEU A 150 16.64 -10.81 -15.23
N ALA A 151 16.60 -12.10 -15.60
CA ALA A 151 17.70 -13.04 -15.56
C ALA A 151 17.47 -14.15 -16.61
N PRO A 152 18.44 -15.01 -16.93
CA PRO A 152 18.19 -16.17 -17.79
C PRO A 152 17.05 -17.03 -17.25
N GLY A 153 16.02 -17.25 -18.08
CA GLY A 153 14.81 -18.00 -17.71
C GLY A 153 13.76 -17.17 -16.94
N TRP A 154 13.97 -15.84 -16.76
CA TRP A 154 13.06 -14.99 -16.01
C TRP A 154 12.78 -13.68 -16.74
N ARG A 155 11.52 -13.39 -17.01
CA ARG A 155 11.05 -12.16 -17.61
C ARG A 155 10.23 -11.36 -16.59
N MET A 156 10.50 -10.05 -16.48
CA MET A 156 9.70 -9.11 -15.70
C MET A 156 8.79 -8.32 -16.64
N LEU A 157 7.51 -8.27 -16.33
CA LEU A 157 6.56 -7.33 -16.91
C LEU A 157 6.43 -6.13 -15.96
N ALA A 158 6.92 -4.99 -16.41
CA ALA A 158 6.81 -3.71 -15.72
C ALA A 158 5.58 -2.97 -16.28
N LEU A 159 4.48 -3.02 -15.55
CA LEU A 159 3.16 -2.63 -16.03
C LEU A 159 2.73 -1.30 -15.43
N ASN A 160 2.44 -0.34 -16.29
CA ASN A 160 1.80 0.90 -15.88
C ASN A 160 0.28 0.70 -15.91
N ASP A 161 -0.40 0.98 -14.82
CA ASP A 161 -1.83 0.73 -14.61
C ASP A 161 -2.63 2.00 -14.38
N ASP A 162 -2.07 3.17 -14.65
CA ASP A 162 -2.71 4.45 -14.39
C ASP A 162 -3.94 4.74 -15.28
N GLY A 163 -4.22 3.91 -16.29
CA GLY A 163 -5.45 3.94 -17.09
C GLY A 163 -5.78 5.34 -17.61
N ASP A 164 -6.97 5.84 -17.24
CA ASP A 164 -7.40 7.22 -17.50
C ASP A 164 -6.88 8.23 -16.48
N GLY A 165 -5.78 7.94 -15.83
CA GLY A 165 -5.25 8.69 -14.71
C GLY A 165 -5.98 8.37 -13.40
N ARG A 166 -6.05 9.33 -12.47
CA ARG A 166 -6.66 9.12 -11.14
C ARG A 166 -8.17 8.80 -11.15
N ALA A 167 -8.83 8.88 -12.30
CA ALA A 167 -10.23 8.56 -12.40
C ALA A 167 -10.52 7.07 -12.49
N PHE A 168 -9.60 6.32 -13.10
CA PHE A 168 -9.68 4.86 -13.24
C PHE A 168 -8.28 4.28 -13.43
N CYS A 169 -7.83 3.49 -12.49
CA CYS A 169 -6.58 2.74 -12.57
C CYS A 169 -6.89 1.31 -13.01
N GLY A 170 -6.23 0.83 -14.06
CA GLY A 170 -6.49 -0.50 -14.60
C GLY A 170 -5.95 -0.66 -16.01
N TYR A 171 -6.07 -1.86 -16.54
CA TYR A 171 -5.62 -2.17 -17.90
C TYR A 171 -6.77 -2.00 -18.89
N SER A 172 -6.49 -1.32 -20.02
CA SER A 172 -7.38 -1.36 -21.17
C SER A 172 -7.41 -2.76 -21.79
N GLU A 173 -8.41 -3.08 -22.61
CA GLU A 173 -8.47 -4.36 -23.33
C GLU A 173 -7.21 -4.58 -24.19
N ASP A 174 -6.72 -3.54 -24.85
CA ASP A 174 -5.52 -3.59 -25.69
C ASP A 174 -4.27 -3.88 -24.86
N GLN A 175 -4.12 -3.20 -23.75
CA GLN A 175 -3.02 -3.44 -22.82
C GLN A 175 -3.08 -4.85 -22.23
N LEU A 176 -4.25 -5.33 -21.83
CA LEU A 176 -4.40 -6.69 -21.29
C LEU A 176 -4.05 -7.74 -22.34
N HIS A 177 -4.46 -7.55 -23.60
CA HIS A 177 -4.05 -8.42 -24.71
C HIS A 177 -2.52 -8.39 -24.88
N TRP A 178 -1.90 -7.21 -24.87
CA TRP A 178 -0.45 -7.10 -24.96
C TRP A 178 0.25 -7.83 -23.81
N ILE A 179 -0.24 -7.68 -22.57
CA ILE A 179 0.29 -8.40 -21.39
C ILE A 179 0.26 -9.91 -21.62
N LEU A 180 -0.90 -10.45 -22.04
CA LEU A 180 -1.08 -11.88 -22.30
C LEU A 180 -0.19 -12.38 -23.43
N ASP A 181 0.01 -11.59 -24.48
CA ASP A 181 0.94 -11.91 -25.56
C ASP A 181 2.39 -11.95 -25.06
N GLN A 182 2.80 -11.02 -24.17
CA GLN A 182 4.14 -11.06 -23.58
C GLN A 182 4.34 -12.29 -22.67
N VAL A 183 3.32 -12.66 -21.89
CA VAL A 183 3.36 -13.90 -21.08
C VAL A 183 3.52 -15.12 -21.98
N LYS A 184 2.73 -15.22 -23.05
CA LYS A 184 2.82 -16.32 -24.03
C LYS A 184 4.20 -16.39 -24.68
N LEU A 185 4.74 -15.25 -25.13
CA LEU A 185 6.08 -15.19 -25.75
C LEU A 185 7.18 -15.57 -24.75
N ALA A 186 7.02 -15.26 -23.46
CA ALA A 186 7.94 -15.71 -22.42
C ALA A 186 7.94 -17.23 -22.31
N HIS A 187 6.76 -17.85 -22.19
CA HIS A 187 6.64 -19.30 -22.11
C HIS A 187 7.17 -20.02 -23.35
N GLU A 188 6.92 -19.46 -24.54
CA GLU A 188 7.48 -20.01 -25.81
C GLU A 188 9.02 -19.94 -25.84
N ALA A 189 9.61 -18.94 -25.17
CA ALA A 189 11.06 -18.81 -25.01
C ALA A 189 11.64 -19.69 -23.88
N GLY A 190 10.77 -20.30 -23.05
CA GLY A 190 11.18 -21.07 -21.88
C GLY A 190 11.44 -20.19 -20.64
N ASP A 191 11.00 -18.92 -20.67
CA ASP A 191 11.07 -18.00 -19.54
C ASP A 191 9.83 -18.14 -18.66
N GLU A 192 10.01 -17.97 -17.36
CA GLU A 192 8.94 -17.71 -16.40
C GLU A 192 8.71 -16.22 -16.24
N VAL A 193 7.51 -15.84 -15.79
CA VAL A 193 7.08 -14.45 -15.75
C VAL A 193 6.84 -14.00 -14.31
N LEU A 194 7.47 -12.89 -13.96
CA LEU A 194 7.13 -12.05 -12.82
C LEU A 194 6.48 -10.77 -13.34
N ALA A 195 5.57 -10.18 -12.59
CA ALA A 195 4.96 -8.91 -12.95
C ALA A 195 5.10 -7.88 -11.81
N MET A 196 5.16 -6.61 -12.17
CA MET A 196 5.11 -5.47 -11.25
C MET A 196 4.11 -4.47 -11.80
N THR A 197 3.19 -4.03 -10.97
CA THR A 197 2.22 -2.96 -11.23
C THR A 197 2.05 -2.12 -9.97
N HIS A 198 1.40 -0.96 -10.04
CA HIS A 198 1.29 -0.12 -8.85
C HIS A 198 0.09 -0.46 -7.98
N HIS A 199 -1.12 -0.52 -8.58
CA HIS A 199 -2.33 -0.83 -7.82
C HIS A 199 -2.48 -2.34 -7.56
N PRO A 200 -2.97 -2.74 -6.36
CA PRO A 200 -3.15 -4.14 -6.01
C PRO A 200 -4.12 -4.86 -6.95
N VAL A 201 -3.74 -6.07 -7.37
CA VAL A 201 -4.61 -6.96 -8.15
C VAL A 201 -5.43 -7.91 -7.28
N LEU A 202 -5.08 -8.01 -6.00
CA LEU A 202 -5.86 -8.67 -4.96
C LEU A 202 -6.08 -7.71 -3.79
N PRO A 203 -7.20 -7.82 -3.06
CA PRO A 203 -7.42 -6.95 -1.90
C PRO A 203 -6.34 -7.11 -0.84
N PRO A 204 -5.60 -6.03 -0.47
CA PRO A 204 -4.60 -6.09 0.60
C PRO A 204 -5.22 -6.24 2.00
N SER A 205 -6.52 -6.05 2.10
CA SER A 205 -7.36 -6.42 3.24
C SER A 205 -8.78 -6.64 2.72
N PRO A 206 -9.56 -7.58 3.26
CA PRO A 206 -10.95 -7.83 2.84
C PRO A 206 -11.90 -6.64 2.98
N ILE A 207 -11.48 -5.57 3.66
CA ILE A 207 -12.23 -4.33 3.81
C ILE A 207 -12.17 -3.46 2.53
N TYR A 208 -11.11 -3.57 1.72
CA TYR A 208 -10.88 -2.75 0.53
C TYR A 208 -12.00 -2.81 -0.51
N PRO A 209 -12.52 -3.97 -0.90
CA PRO A 209 -13.65 -4.05 -1.84
C PRO A 209 -14.93 -3.38 -1.35
N LEU A 210 -15.04 -3.15 -0.02
CA LEU A 210 -16.22 -2.54 0.60
C LEU A 210 -16.13 -1.02 0.69
N PHE A 211 -14.94 -0.46 0.93
CA PHE A 211 -14.76 0.97 1.24
C PHE A 211 -13.81 1.69 0.31
N SER A 212 -12.83 0.99 -0.25
CA SER A 212 -11.74 1.56 -1.03
C SER A 212 -11.55 0.84 -2.37
N ARG A 213 -12.65 0.44 -3.04
CA ARG A 213 -12.59 -0.29 -4.32
C ARG A 213 -11.81 0.49 -5.40
N ARG A 214 -11.81 1.83 -5.35
CA ARG A 214 -11.10 2.68 -6.30
C ARG A 214 -9.58 2.65 -6.13
N ASP A 215 -9.11 2.23 -4.96
CA ASP A 215 -7.70 2.12 -4.63
C ASP A 215 -7.13 0.73 -5.03
N MET A 216 -7.92 -0.06 -5.75
CA MET A 216 -7.51 -1.33 -6.34
C MET A 216 -7.46 -1.22 -7.85
N LEU A 217 -6.72 -2.11 -8.48
CA LEU A 217 -6.73 -2.22 -9.94
C LEU A 217 -8.17 -2.37 -10.43
N GLY A 218 -8.57 -1.57 -11.43
CA GLY A 218 -9.88 -1.68 -12.03
C GLY A 218 -10.11 -3.08 -12.58
N ASP A 219 -11.29 -3.65 -12.33
CA ASP A 219 -11.66 -5.04 -12.66
C ASP A 219 -10.68 -6.11 -12.12
N PHE A 220 -10.14 -5.85 -10.93
CA PHE A 220 -9.14 -6.69 -10.29
C PHE A 220 -9.56 -8.16 -10.18
N GLU A 221 -10.85 -8.46 -9.99
CA GLU A 221 -11.37 -9.83 -9.87
C GLU A 221 -11.18 -10.61 -11.19
N HIS A 222 -11.45 -9.98 -12.33
CA HIS A 222 -11.23 -10.54 -13.66
C HIS A 222 -9.74 -10.58 -13.99
N THR A 223 -9.05 -9.46 -13.85
CA THR A 223 -7.63 -9.30 -14.20
C THR A 223 -6.76 -10.31 -13.45
N SER A 224 -6.92 -10.46 -12.13
CA SER A 224 -6.15 -11.44 -11.35
C SER A 224 -6.43 -12.88 -11.79
N THR A 225 -7.67 -13.22 -12.19
CA THR A 225 -8.00 -14.54 -12.72
C THR A 225 -7.30 -14.78 -14.04
N VAL A 226 -7.37 -13.81 -14.97
CA VAL A 226 -6.78 -13.93 -16.31
C VAL A 226 -5.25 -14.03 -16.23
N LEU A 227 -4.61 -13.22 -15.40
CA LEU A 227 -3.16 -13.27 -15.18
C LEU A 227 -2.71 -14.61 -14.58
N ALA A 228 -3.41 -15.10 -13.55
CA ALA A 228 -3.11 -16.40 -12.95
C ALA A 228 -3.25 -17.54 -13.98
N ASP A 229 -4.34 -17.52 -14.76
CA ASP A 229 -4.62 -18.54 -15.78
C ASP A 229 -3.67 -18.45 -16.98
N ALA A 230 -3.06 -17.30 -17.21
CA ALA A 230 -1.99 -17.14 -18.19
C ALA A 230 -0.62 -17.62 -17.69
N GLY A 231 -0.43 -17.81 -16.38
CA GLY A 231 0.82 -18.29 -15.77
C GLY A 231 1.60 -17.25 -14.98
N VAL A 232 1.05 -16.07 -14.73
CA VAL A 232 1.63 -15.08 -13.81
C VAL A 232 1.30 -15.50 -12.38
N GLN A 233 2.27 -16.05 -11.67
CA GLN A 233 2.07 -16.52 -10.30
C GLN A 233 2.39 -15.46 -9.24
N PHE A 234 3.29 -14.54 -9.51
CA PHE A 234 3.73 -13.51 -8.58
C PHE A 234 3.66 -12.13 -9.22
N ILE A 235 2.99 -11.22 -8.53
CA ILE A 235 2.90 -9.81 -8.91
C ILE A 235 3.26 -8.93 -7.71
N PHE A 236 4.03 -7.88 -7.95
CA PHE A 236 4.52 -6.95 -6.94
C PHE A 236 3.79 -5.63 -7.08
N THR A 237 3.25 -5.12 -5.95
CA THR A 237 2.41 -3.93 -5.92
C THR A 237 2.76 -2.99 -4.76
N GLY A 238 2.22 -1.76 -4.79
CA GLY A 238 2.35 -0.73 -3.78
C GLY A 238 1.01 -0.04 -3.49
N HIS A 239 0.97 1.29 -3.63
CA HIS A 239 -0.20 2.16 -3.60
C HIS A 239 -0.91 2.25 -2.24
N THR A 240 -1.24 1.15 -1.61
CA THR A 240 -2.03 1.15 -0.36
C THR A 240 -1.20 1.47 0.87
N HIS A 241 0.12 1.52 0.72
CA HIS A 241 1.10 1.73 1.79
C HIS A 241 1.04 0.66 2.89
N MET A 242 0.47 -0.51 2.59
CA MET A 242 0.34 -1.65 3.51
C MET A 242 1.35 -2.74 3.19
N GLN A 243 1.79 -3.45 4.23
CA GLN A 243 2.46 -4.73 4.06
C GLN A 243 1.41 -5.82 4.01
N ASN A 244 1.28 -6.49 2.85
CA ASN A 244 0.35 -7.61 2.72
C ASN A 244 0.80 -8.58 1.62
N ILE A 245 0.50 -9.86 1.77
CA ILE A 245 0.66 -10.87 0.72
C ILE A 245 -0.67 -11.60 0.55
N ALA A 246 -1.45 -11.17 -0.43
CA ALA A 246 -2.72 -11.80 -0.77
C ALA A 246 -2.53 -12.98 -1.74
N VAL A 247 -3.42 -13.96 -1.66
CA VAL A 247 -3.39 -15.14 -2.53
C VAL A 247 -4.77 -15.46 -3.10
N LYS A 248 -4.81 -15.84 -4.38
CA LYS A 248 -6.02 -16.32 -5.05
C LYS A 248 -5.70 -17.55 -5.88
N THR A 249 -6.55 -18.56 -5.78
CA THR A 249 -6.52 -19.73 -6.67
C THR A 249 -7.75 -19.71 -7.57
N THR A 250 -7.55 -19.83 -8.89
CA THR A 250 -8.61 -19.81 -9.89
C THR A 250 -9.36 -21.16 -9.94
N GLU A 251 -10.48 -21.21 -10.64
CA GLU A 251 -11.23 -22.45 -10.87
C GLU A 251 -10.41 -23.51 -11.63
N LYS A 252 -9.45 -23.10 -12.48
CA LYS A 252 -8.49 -24.01 -13.13
C LYS A 252 -7.42 -24.52 -12.16
N GLY A 253 -7.31 -23.97 -10.98
CA GLY A 253 -6.34 -24.31 -9.95
C GLY A 253 -4.97 -23.67 -10.18
N ASN A 254 -4.90 -22.54 -10.92
CA ASN A 254 -3.74 -21.66 -10.99
C ASN A 254 -3.77 -20.66 -9.84
N THR A 255 -2.61 -20.29 -9.33
CA THR A 255 -2.50 -19.43 -8.15
C THR A 255 -1.74 -18.17 -8.51
N ILE A 256 -2.22 -17.02 -8.03
CA ILE A 256 -1.52 -15.74 -8.07
C ILE A 256 -1.34 -15.21 -6.64
N TYR A 257 -0.14 -14.71 -6.36
CA TYR A 257 0.20 -13.97 -5.15
C TYR A 257 0.40 -12.50 -5.50
N ASP A 258 -0.25 -11.61 -4.78
CA ASP A 258 -0.02 -10.17 -4.82
C ASP A 258 0.82 -9.78 -3.60
N ILE A 259 2.07 -9.38 -3.85
CA ILE A 259 3.02 -8.96 -2.83
C ILE A 259 2.95 -7.43 -2.74
N ASN A 260 1.98 -6.94 -1.95
CA ASN A 260 1.80 -5.53 -1.68
C ASN A 260 2.83 -5.06 -0.65
N THR A 261 3.51 -3.95 -0.96
CA THR A 261 4.61 -3.43 -0.15
C THR A 261 4.25 -2.04 0.38
N SER A 262 4.58 -1.78 1.63
CA SER A 262 4.34 -0.49 2.27
C SER A 262 5.21 0.61 1.67
N ALA A 263 4.73 1.86 1.77
CA ALA A 263 5.47 3.04 1.34
C ALA A 263 6.81 3.15 2.07
N LEU A 264 7.88 3.40 1.32
CA LEU A 264 9.21 3.59 1.90
C LEU A 264 9.25 4.77 2.90
N ILE A 265 8.48 5.82 2.63
CA ILE A 265 8.56 7.10 3.35
C ILE A 265 7.51 7.26 4.46
N GLY A 266 6.93 6.17 4.94
CA GLY A 266 5.89 6.18 5.97
C GLY A 266 5.87 4.90 6.79
N TYR A 267 4.93 4.77 7.70
CA TYR A 267 4.71 3.53 8.45
C TYR A 267 4.14 2.45 7.50
N ALA A 268 4.63 1.24 7.42
CA ALA A 268 5.66 0.50 8.13
C ALA A 268 7.08 0.60 7.50
N SER A 269 7.25 1.27 6.34
CA SER A 269 8.55 1.57 5.70
C SER A 269 9.40 0.33 5.44
N ALA A 270 9.01 -0.52 4.48
CA ALA A 270 9.73 -1.75 4.21
C ALA A 270 10.56 -1.70 2.91
N ILE A 271 11.67 -2.41 2.93
CA ILE A 271 12.42 -2.84 1.76
C ILE A 271 12.24 -4.35 1.68
N ARG A 272 11.56 -4.85 0.64
CA ARG A 272 11.43 -6.28 0.43
C ARG A 272 12.70 -6.85 -0.18
N THR A 273 13.14 -8.00 0.36
CA THR A 273 14.15 -8.84 -0.28
C THR A 273 13.46 -10.11 -0.76
N VAL A 274 13.57 -10.38 -2.05
CA VAL A 274 12.91 -11.53 -2.70
C VAL A 274 13.97 -12.48 -3.25
N ALA A 275 13.81 -13.78 -2.95
CA ALA A 275 14.62 -14.86 -3.52
C ALA A 275 13.72 -15.92 -4.16
N VAL A 276 13.89 -16.12 -5.47
CA VAL A 276 13.08 -17.06 -6.27
C VAL A 276 13.89 -18.33 -6.53
N TYR A 277 13.41 -19.44 -5.98
CA TYR A 277 13.97 -20.79 -6.15
C TYR A 277 13.13 -21.60 -7.15
N ASP A 278 13.59 -22.81 -7.47
CA ASP A 278 12.86 -23.71 -8.38
C ASP A 278 11.48 -24.10 -7.84
N ASP A 279 11.32 -24.22 -6.52
CA ASP A 279 10.13 -24.75 -5.83
C ASP A 279 9.35 -23.72 -4.99
N ARG A 280 9.93 -22.54 -4.75
CA ARG A 280 9.35 -21.52 -3.88
C ARG A 280 9.89 -20.12 -4.16
N MET A 281 9.19 -19.14 -3.69
CA MET A 281 9.67 -17.77 -3.49
C MET A 281 9.76 -17.48 -2.00
N GLU A 282 10.87 -16.91 -1.57
CA GLU A 282 11.06 -16.38 -0.22
C GLU A 282 11.00 -14.85 -0.28
N VAL A 283 10.18 -14.27 0.58
CA VAL A 283 10.06 -12.82 0.76
C VAL A 283 10.43 -12.49 2.18
N THR A 284 11.30 -11.51 2.38
CA THR A 284 11.64 -10.95 3.69
C THR A 284 11.52 -9.44 3.66
N SER A 285 11.25 -8.83 4.80
CA SER A 285 11.08 -7.39 4.94
C SER A 285 12.16 -6.82 5.84
N ASP A 286 12.97 -5.94 5.25
CA ASP A 286 13.99 -5.17 5.94
C ASP A 286 13.52 -3.73 6.13
N HIS A 287 14.14 -3.00 7.07
CA HIS A 287 13.81 -1.62 7.38
C HIS A 287 15.09 -0.81 7.52
N ILE A 288 15.04 0.49 7.15
CA ILE A 288 16.12 1.40 7.48
C ILE A 288 16.14 1.64 9.00
N ASP A 289 17.31 1.65 9.59
CA ASP A 289 17.52 1.84 11.03
C ASP A 289 17.98 3.25 11.38
N HIS A 290 18.38 4.03 10.38
CA HIS A 290 18.82 5.41 10.52
C HIS A 290 18.58 6.22 9.24
N PHE A 291 18.26 7.50 9.39
CA PHE A 291 18.34 8.53 8.34
C PHE A 291 18.68 9.89 8.95
N ASP A 292 19.26 10.78 8.16
CA ASP A 292 19.78 12.09 8.62
C ASP A 292 18.63 13.09 8.90
N TRP A 293 18.00 12.94 10.05
CA TRP A 293 16.90 13.76 10.53
C TRP A 293 16.85 13.78 12.06
N ASP A 294 16.25 14.84 12.62
CA ASP A 294 16.01 14.89 14.07
C ASP A 294 14.80 13.99 14.44
N LEU A 295 15.09 12.80 14.92
CA LEU A 295 14.08 11.84 15.37
C LEU A 295 13.60 12.11 16.82
N HIS A 296 14.01 13.21 17.44
CA HIS A 296 13.65 13.56 18.82
C HIS A 296 13.96 12.45 19.86
N GLY A 297 15.01 11.67 19.61
CA GLY A 297 15.44 10.56 20.47
C GLY A 297 14.65 9.25 20.26
N MET A 298 13.78 9.17 19.28
CA MET A 298 13.07 7.96 18.87
C MET A 298 13.92 7.11 17.92
N THR A 299 13.64 5.82 17.86
CA THR A 299 14.07 4.96 16.75
C THR A 299 13.32 5.32 15.47
N VAL A 300 13.77 4.84 14.31
CA VAL A 300 13.09 5.08 13.03
C VAL A 300 11.66 4.53 13.04
N ASP A 301 11.46 3.30 13.53
CA ASP A 301 10.12 2.70 13.64
C ASP A 301 9.20 3.51 14.56
N GLU A 302 9.70 3.95 15.73
CA GLU A 302 8.93 4.82 16.64
C GLU A 302 8.58 6.16 16.01
N TYR A 303 9.48 6.73 15.20
CA TYR A 303 9.24 7.97 14.49
C TYR A 303 8.11 7.83 13.46
N PHE A 304 8.23 6.87 12.54
CA PHE A 304 7.19 6.58 11.54
C PHE A 304 5.85 6.28 12.20
N LYS A 305 5.88 5.43 13.24
CA LYS A 305 4.69 5.14 14.03
C LYS A 305 4.07 6.40 14.65
N SER A 306 4.88 7.32 15.16
CA SER A 306 4.38 8.58 15.78
C SER A 306 3.69 9.48 14.75
N VAL A 307 4.23 9.57 13.53
CA VAL A 307 3.63 10.32 12.43
C VAL A 307 2.28 9.71 12.03
N PHE A 308 2.23 8.40 11.87
CA PHE A 308 1.02 7.68 11.52
C PHE A 308 -0.04 7.74 12.63
N ASP A 309 0.34 7.51 13.90
CA ASP A 309 -0.55 7.62 15.05
C ASP A 309 -1.14 9.04 15.19
N ARG A 310 -0.37 10.08 14.86
CA ARG A 310 -0.87 11.47 14.83
C ARG A 310 -2.02 11.61 13.83
N LEU A 311 -1.85 11.12 12.60
CA LEU A 311 -2.91 11.16 11.58
C LEU A 311 -4.15 10.38 12.03
N LEU A 312 -3.99 9.15 12.53
CA LEU A 312 -5.11 8.34 13.01
C LEU A 312 -5.85 9.02 14.17
N ASN A 313 -5.11 9.56 15.13
CA ASN A 313 -5.71 10.30 16.23
C ASN A 313 -6.46 11.54 15.73
N ASP A 314 -5.93 12.30 14.77
CA ASP A 314 -6.60 13.46 14.19
C ASP A 314 -7.92 13.06 13.47
N ILE A 315 -7.94 11.93 12.79
CA ILE A 315 -9.15 11.37 12.17
C ILE A 315 -10.21 11.07 13.24
N PHE A 316 -9.85 10.32 14.30
CA PHE A 316 -10.81 9.96 15.35
C PHE A 316 -11.24 11.17 16.19
N ASP A 317 -10.34 12.11 16.47
CA ASP A 317 -10.64 13.36 17.16
C ASP A 317 -11.58 14.22 16.31
N SER A 318 -11.32 14.32 15.01
CA SER A 318 -12.18 15.06 14.07
C SER A 318 -13.57 14.42 13.97
N MET A 319 -13.65 13.10 13.97
CA MET A 319 -14.93 12.38 13.98
C MET A 319 -15.77 12.74 15.22
N ALA A 320 -15.14 12.93 16.37
CA ALA A 320 -15.83 13.24 17.62
C ALA A 320 -16.17 14.73 17.80
N PHE A 321 -15.31 15.64 17.31
CA PHE A 321 -15.31 17.04 17.71
C PHE A 321 -15.31 18.05 16.54
N ASP A 322 -14.86 17.66 15.34
CA ASP A 322 -14.77 18.53 14.17
C ASP A 322 -15.08 17.77 12.86
N ILE A 323 -16.35 17.51 12.61
CA ILE A 323 -16.79 16.72 11.45
C ILE A 323 -16.47 17.38 10.09
N GLU A 324 -16.28 18.71 10.08
CA GLU A 324 -15.88 19.43 8.87
C GLU A 324 -14.40 19.19 8.56
N ARG A 325 -13.54 19.11 9.59
CA ARG A 325 -12.16 18.67 9.43
C ARG A 325 -12.12 17.22 8.91
N LEU A 326 -12.92 16.32 9.49
CA LEU A 326 -13.02 14.93 9.01
C LEU A 326 -13.42 14.88 7.53
N SER A 327 -14.39 15.69 7.10
CA SER A 327 -14.82 15.70 5.69
C SER A 327 -13.72 16.17 4.73
N ARG A 328 -12.81 17.02 5.18
CA ARG A 328 -11.64 17.44 4.39
C ARG A 328 -10.55 16.37 4.35
N LEU A 329 -10.32 15.69 5.48
CA LEU A 329 -9.36 14.56 5.56
C LEU A 329 -9.81 13.37 4.73
N ALA A 330 -11.12 13.12 4.67
CA ALA A 330 -11.72 11.98 3.97
C ALA A 330 -11.38 11.93 2.46
N GLY A 331 -11.11 13.08 1.83
CA GLY A 331 -10.68 13.15 0.43
C GLY A 331 -9.37 12.40 0.15
N GLY A 332 -8.46 12.33 1.12
CA GLY A 332 -7.22 11.55 1.03
C GLY A 332 -7.42 10.03 1.13
N PHE A 333 -8.63 9.58 1.49
CA PHE A 333 -9.01 8.16 1.60
C PHE A 333 -10.12 7.78 0.63
N SER A 334 -10.21 8.46 -0.51
CA SER A 334 -11.22 8.22 -1.56
C SER A 334 -12.69 8.27 -1.08
N VAL A 335 -12.94 8.94 0.07
CA VAL A 335 -14.28 9.11 0.64
C VAL A 335 -14.80 10.50 0.34
N GLU A 336 -15.99 10.59 -0.27
CA GLU A 336 -16.60 11.87 -0.60
C GLU A 336 -16.99 12.67 0.67
N ALA A 337 -16.54 13.94 0.74
CA ALA A 337 -16.84 14.85 1.83
C ALA A 337 -18.35 14.95 2.14
N GLU A 338 -19.19 14.93 1.10
CA GLU A 338 -20.65 14.97 1.23
C GLU A 338 -21.21 13.76 2.00
N THR A 339 -20.62 12.58 1.81
CA THR A 339 -20.98 11.36 2.54
C THR A 339 -20.73 11.51 4.03
N ILE A 340 -19.56 12.04 4.40
CA ILE A 340 -19.22 12.32 5.81
C ILE A 340 -20.20 13.31 6.42
N LEU A 341 -20.52 14.41 5.72
CA LEU A 341 -21.44 15.43 6.19
C LEU A 341 -22.89 14.93 6.31
N LYS A 342 -23.35 14.05 5.43
CA LYS A 342 -24.65 13.37 5.55
C LYS A 342 -24.73 12.48 6.80
N LEU A 343 -23.62 11.84 7.16
CA LEU A 343 -23.52 10.95 8.31
C LEU A 343 -23.01 11.65 9.59
N ARG A 344 -22.99 12.99 9.62
CA ARG A 344 -22.38 13.79 10.71
C ARG A 344 -22.87 13.38 12.10
N VAL A 345 -24.17 13.15 12.29
CA VAL A 345 -24.72 12.86 13.61
C VAL A 345 -24.29 11.50 14.12
N PRO A 346 -24.50 10.37 13.37
CA PRO A 346 -24.04 9.07 13.83
C PRO A 346 -22.51 9.00 13.97
N LEU A 347 -21.73 9.62 13.08
CA LEU A 347 -20.27 9.65 13.18
C LEU A 347 -19.80 10.39 14.44
N THR A 348 -20.37 11.58 14.74
CA THR A 348 -20.00 12.31 15.95
C THR A 348 -20.39 11.56 17.23
N LEU A 349 -21.52 10.88 17.26
CA LEU A 349 -21.90 10.05 18.42
C LEU A 349 -20.95 8.85 18.57
N ALA A 350 -20.62 8.19 17.49
CA ALA A 350 -19.65 7.09 17.49
C ALA A 350 -18.27 7.55 17.95
N GLY A 351 -17.75 8.66 17.39
CA GLY A 351 -16.47 9.26 17.78
C GLY A 351 -16.42 9.59 19.26
N ARG A 352 -17.45 10.22 19.78
CA ARG A 352 -17.55 10.52 21.23
C ARG A 352 -17.61 9.28 22.10
N ALA A 353 -18.26 8.21 21.63
CA ALA A 353 -18.29 6.94 22.32
C ALA A 353 -16.90 6.29 22.35
N LEU A 354 -16.19 6.29 21.23
CA LEU A 354 -14.81 5.79 21.13
C LEU A 354 -13.87 6.50 22.13
N HIS A 355 -13.99 7.82 22.28
CA HIS A 355 -13.17 8.61 23.22
C HIS A 355 -13.50 8.42 24.69
N LYS A 356 -14.71 7.97 25.01
CA LYS A 356 -15.18 7.92 26.41
C LYS A 356 -15.25 6.52 26.98
N LEU A 357 -15.46 5.51 26.13
CA LEU A 357 -15.72 4.17 26.60
C LEU A 357 -14.48 3.29 26.49
N THR A 358 -14.22 2.54 27.55
CA THR A 358 -13.35 1.37 27.47
C THR A 358 -14.14 0.15 27.00
N VAL A 359 -13.43 -0.89 26.53
CA VAL A 359 -14.02 -2.19 26.19
C VAL A 359 -14.86 -2.73 27.35
N GLY A 360 -14.36 -2.64 28.58
CA GLY A 360 -15.07 -3.07 29.78
C GLY A 360 -16.33 -2.26 30.11
N GLN A 361 -16.35 -0.95 29.78
CA GLN A 361 -17.54 -0.11 29.94
C GLN A 361 -18.60 -0.44 28.92
N LEU A 362 -18.21 -0.62 27.64
CA LEU A 362 -19.10 -1.10 26.58
C LEU A 362 -19.67 -2.47 26.92
N ALA A 363 -18.83 -3.41 27.39
CA ALA A 363 -19.28 -4.74 27.80
C ALA A 363 -20.29 -4.71 28.97
N ARG A 364 -20.14 -3.75 29.91
CA ARG A 364 -21.13 -3.54 30.98
C ARG A 364 -22.46 -3.05 30.43
N LEU A 365 -22.45 -2.07 29.52
CA LEU A 365 -23.65 -1.57 28.85
C LEU A 365 -24.39 -2.67 28.09
N LEU A 366 -23.64 -3.60 27.50
CA LEU A 366 -24.18 -4.77 26.79
C LEU A 366 -24.51 -5.96 27.67
N CYS A 367 -24.29 -5.88 28.99
CA CYS A 367 -24.50 -6.95 29.96
C CYS A 367 -23.67 -8.22 29.71
N ILE A 368 -22.46 -8.08 29.14
CA ILE A 368 -21.53 -9.19 28.85
C ILE A 368 -20.17 -9.04 29.55
N SER A 369 -20.05 -8.17 30.54
CA SER A 369 -18.76 -7.84 31.19
C SER A 369 -18.09 -9.07 31.86
N ARG A 370 -18.82 -10.12 32.14
CA ARG A 370 -18.26 -11.38 32.70
C ARG A 370 -17.53 -12.20 31.63
N ASP A 371 -17.91 -12.03 30.39
CA ASP A 371 -17.40 -12.79 29.24
C ASP A 371 -16.11 -12.14 28.64
N ILE A 372 -15.73 -10.95 29.12
CA ILE A 372 -14.58 -10.19 28.62
C ILE A 372 -13.39 -10.37 29.57
N SER A 373 -12.23 -10.68 28.99
CA SER A 373 -10.98 -10.82 29.74
C SER A 373 -10.63 -9.55 30.52
N PRO A 374 -10.14 -9.67 31.78
CA PRO A 374 -9.75 -8.52 32.61
C PRO A 374 -8.71 -7.60 31.93
N GLU A 375 -7.79 -8.15 31.17
CA GLU A 375 -6.71 -7.40 30.50
C GLU A 375 -7.20 -6.49 29.38
N VAL A 376 -8.29 -6.85 28.68
CA VAL A 376 -8.88 -6.05 27.59
C VAL A 376 -9.82 -4.96 28.12
N LYS A 377 -10.39 -5.13 29.31
CA LYS A 377 -11.38 -4.20 29.89
C LYS A 377 -10.90 -2.73 30.02
N PRO A 378 -9.65 -2.45 30.41
CA PRO A 378 -9.18 -1.08 30.56
C PRO A 378 -8.89 -0.37 29.22
N ILE A 379 -8.78 -1.09 28.10
CA ILE A 379 -8.42 -0.52 26.81
C ILE A 379 -9.52 0.44 26.36
N LEU A 380 -9.14 1.69 26.02
CA LEU A 380 -10.05 2.67 25.44
C LEU A 380 -10.41 2.23 24.01
N LEU A 381 -11.69 2.36 23.63
CA LEU A 381 -12.11 1.94 22.30
C LEU A 381 -11.34 2.66 21.19
N LYS A 382 -11.07 3.97 21.36
CA LYS A 382 -10.28 4.74 20.39
C LYS A 382 -8.88 4.12 20.20
N ASP A 383 -8.19 3.81 21.29
CA ASP A 383 -6.82 3.29 21.24
C ASP A 383 -6.81 1.89 20.59
N LEU A 384 -7.83 1.06 20.87
CA LEU A 384 -7.98 -0.23 20.20
C LEU A 384 -8.19 -0.08 18.69
N PHE A 385 -9.01 0.89 18.24
CA PHE A 385 -9.21 1.13 16.82
C PHE A 385 -7.95 1.66 16.13
N VAL A 386 -7.23 2.59 16.77
CA VAL A 386 -5.93 3.08 16.25
C VAL A 386 -4.95 1.92 16.09
N GLU A 387 -4.89 1.03 17.08
CA GLU A 387 -4.00 -0.14 17.04
C GLU A 387 -4.39 -1.13 15.94
N VAL A 388 -5.67 -1.42 15.77
CA VAL A 388 -6.16 -2.30 14.69
C VAL A 388 -5.80 -1.73 13.32
N VAL A 389 -6.06 -0.44 13.07
CA VAL A 389 -5.70 0.18 11.78
C VAL A 389 -4.19 0.14 11.55
N ARG A 390 -3.40 0.42 12.56
CA ARG A 390 -1.93 0.34 12.47
C ARG A 390 -1.43 -1.06 12.15
N ASN A 391 -2.05 -2.10 12.73
CA ASN A 391 -1.68 -3.49 12.45
C ASN A 391 -1.95 -3.86 11.00
N ILE A 392 -3.07 -3.42 10.39
CA ILE A 392 -3.35 -3.63 8.96
C ILE A 392 -2.23 -3.04 8.07
N TYR A 393 -1.71 -1.86 8.43
CA TYR A 393 -0.61 -1.24 7.66
C TYR A 393 0.72 -1.96 7.83
N ARG A 394 0.97 -2.53 9.02
CA ARG A 394 2.19 -3.26 9.32
C ARG A 394 2.19 -4.68 8.75
N GLY A 395 1.02 -5.26 8.53
CA GLY A 395 0.83 -6.67 8.19
C GLY A 395 1.02 -7.61 9.39
N ASP A 396 0.70 -8.90 9.19
CA ASP A 396 0.75 -9.95 10.21
C ASP A 396 -0.10 -9.57 11.45
N GLU A 397 -1.37 -9.28 11.25
CA GLU A 397 -2.30 -8.82 12.29
C GLU A 397 -2.35 -9.78 13.48
N PRO A 398 -2.10 -9.28 14.71
CA PRO A 398 -1.80 -10.15 15.86
C PRO A 398 -3.04 -10.74 16.55
N TYR A 399 -4.24 -10.30 16.18
CA TYR A 399 -5.45 -10.66 16.94
C TYR A 399 -6.12 -11.92 16.41
N THR A 400 -5.39 -13.04 16.45
CA THR A 400 -5.91 -14.37 16.10
C THR A 400 -7.10 -14.80 16.97
N PRO A 401 -7.93 -15.78 16.53
CA PRO A 401 -9.15 -16.18 17.23
C PRO A 401 -9.00 -16.59 18.68
N ASP A 402 -7.83 -16.97 19.15
CA ASP A 402 -7.51 -17.34 20.52
C ASP A 402 -7.12 -16.15 21.40
N THR A 403 -6.90 -14.96 20.82
CA THR A 403 -6.51 -13.77 21.57
C THR A 403 -7.68 -13.15 22.34
N PRO A 404 -7.42 -12.57 23.53
CA PRO A 404 -8.45 -11.91 24.33
C PRO A 404 -9.14 -10.72 23.63
N VAL A 405 -8.42 -10.00 22.75
CA VAL A 405 -8.97 -8.89 21.96
C VAL A 405 -9.98 -9.40 20.94
N TYR A 406 -9.60 -10.41 20.14
CA TYR A 406 -10.53 -11.03 19.19
C TYR A 406 -11.79 -11.55 19.88
N GLN A 407 -11.63 -12.30 20.96
CA GLN A 407 -12.76 -12.85 21.73
C GLN A 407 -13.67 -11.75 22.27
N ALA A 408 -13.11 -10.63 22.73
CA ALA A 408 -13.89 -9.50 23.22
C ALA A 408 -14.71 -8.86 22.09
N ILE A 409 -14.09 -8.60 20.94
CA ILE A 409 -14.76 -7.99 19.77
C ILE A 409 -15.85 -8.95 19.26
N LYS A 410 -15.53 -10.23 19.08
CA LYS A 410 -16.50 -11.26 18.68
C LYS A 410 -17.71 -11.30 19.61
N ARG A 411 -17.47 -11.30 20.92
CA ARG A 411 -18.55 -11.33 21.92
C ARG A 411 -19.42 -10.09 21.90
N ILE A 412 -18.83 -8.91 21.69
CA ILE A 412 -19.57 -7.66 21.48
C ILE A 412 -20.44 -7.76 20.22
N MET A 413 -19.89 -8.22 19.10
CA MET A 413 -20.61 -8.37 17.83
C MET A 413 -21.76 -9.37 17.95
N GLU A 414 -21.55 -10.53 18.60
CA GLU A 414 -22.61 -11.51 18.88
C GLU A 414 -23.76 -10.88 19.70
N ARG A 415 -23.43 -10.05 20.67
CA ARG A 415 -24.42 -9.41 21.55
C ARG A 415 -25.25 -8.35 20.82
N ILE A 416 -24.68 -7.61 19.89
CA ILE A 416 -25.42 -6.61 19.10
C ILE A 416 -26.16 -7.22 17.90
N SER A 417 -25.80 -8.42 17.44
CA SER A 417 -26.38 -9.12 16.29
C SER A 417 -27.94 -9.15 16.28
N PRO A 418 -28.67 -9.39 17.39
CA PRO A 418 -30.12 -9.35 17.38
C PRO A 418 -30.71 -7.97 17.07
N LEU A 419 -29.97 -6.90 17.40
CA LEU A 419 -30.37 -5.52 17.05
C LEU A 419 -30.10 -5.26 15.57
N VAL A 420 -28.95 -5.68 15.05
CA VAL A 420 -28.56 -5.56 13.64
C VAL A 420 -29.56 -6.26 12.73
N ARG A 421 -30.05 -7.46 13.11
CA ARG A 421 -31.06 -8.21 12.33
C ARG A 421 -32.37 -7.42 12.07
N ARG A 422 -32.66 -6.41 12.89
CA ARG A 422 -33.85 -5.55 12.74
C ARG A 422 -33.62 -4.34 11.83
N MET A 423 -32.37 -4.12 11.40
CA MET A 423 -32.01 -2.99 10.53
C MET A 423 -32.25 -3.34 9.06
N LYS A 424 -32.54 -2.31 8.25
CA LYS A 424 -32.84 -2.49 6.82
C LYS A 424 -31.67 -3.10 6.02
N ASN A 425 -30.42 -2.81 6.42
CA ASN A 425 -29.19 -3.28 5.76
C ASN A 425 -28.47 -4.34 6.59
N SER A 426 -29.21 -5.22 7.24
CA SER A 426 -28.62 -6.21 8.17
C SER A 426 -27.63 -7.15 7.51
N GLU A 427 -27.84 -7.57 6.27
CA GLU A 427 -26.95 -8.48 5.55
C GLU A 427 -25.57 -7.84 5.29
N GLU A 428 -25.53 -6.58 4.86
CA GLU A 428 -24.30 -5.82 4.63
C GLU A 428 -23.53 -5.62 5.94
N ILE A 429 -24.23 -5.28 7.03
CA ILE A 429 -23.63 -5.12 8.35
C ILE A 429 -23.05 -6.45 8.85
N PHE A 430 -23.74 -7.58 8.66
CA PHE A 430 -23.20 -8.89 9.01
C PHE A 430 -22.00 -9.26 8.18
N LYS A 431 -22.01 -8.97 6.86
CA LYS A 431 -20.85 -9.16 6.00
C LYS A 431 -19.64 -8.36 6.54
N MET A 432 -19.86 -7.09 6.88
CA MET A 432 -18.81 -6.24 7.46
C MET A 432 -18.30 -6.77 8.81
N MET A 433 -19.20 -7.22 9.70
CA MET A 433 -18.79 -7.80 10.98
C MET A 433 -17.90 -9.04 10.81
N ASN A 434 -18.22 -9.91 9.84
CA ASN A 434 -17.39 -11.06 9.54
C ASN A 434 -16.03 -10.64 8.95
N VAL A 435 -16.02 -9.69 8.01
CA VAL A 435 -14.78 -9.15 7.44
C VAL A 435 -13.87 -8.57 8.53
N ILE A 436 -14.42 -7.88 9.53
CA ILE A 436 -13.63 -7.36 10.66
C ILE A 436 -13.02 -8.52 11.47
N LEU A 437 -13.78 -9.57 11.75
CA LEU A 437 -13.27 -10.69 12.53
C LEU A 437 -12.22 -11.51 11.76
N ASP A 438 -12.45 -11.76 10.47
CA ASP A 438 -11.72 -12.78 9.71
C ASP A 438 -10.76 -12.17 8.66
N GLY A 439 -10.43 -10.86 8.74
CA GLY A 439 -9.56 -10.23 7.77
C GLY A 439 -9.14 -8.79 8.10
N VAL A 440 -9.45 -8.31 9.33
CA VAL A 440 -9.00 -7.01 9.85
C VAL A 440 -8.30 -7.17 11.19
N LEU A 441 -8.76 -8.11 12.02
CA LEU A 441 -8.12 -8.42 13.30
C LEU A 441 -6.94 -9.39 13.11
N TYR A 442 -7.08 -10.29 12.18
CA TYR A 442 -6.02 -11.16 11.66
C TYR A 442 -6.44 -11.62 10.26
N ASP A 443 -5.51 -12.04 9.47
CA ASP A 443 -5.79 -12.69 8.20
C ASP A 443 -5.22 -14.11 8.12
N ALA A 444 -5.59 -14.83 7.06
CA ALA A 444 -5.11 -16.19 6.82
C ALA A 444 -3.74 -16.16 6.14
N PRO A 445 -2.89 -17.19 6.31
CA PRO A 445 -1.62 -17.29 5.60
C PRO A 445 -1.77 -17.11 4.09
N PRO A 446 -0.73 -16.57 3.42
CA PRO A 446 0.66 -16.44 3.90
C PRO A 446 0.86 -15.26 4.85
N ALA A 447 1.97 -15.27 5.62
CA ALA A 447 2.40 -14.11 6.39
C ALA A 447 2.75 -12.94 5.47
N ASP A 448 2.55 -11.71 5.95
CA ASP A 448 2.67 -10.50 5.13
C ASP A 448 4.09 -9.94 5.04
N ASN A 449 4.88 -10.12 6.10
CA ASN A 449 6.22 -9.57 6.16
C ASN A 449 7.27 -10.57 5.68
N ASP A 450 7.32 -11.75 6.29
CA ASP A 450 8.29 -12.80 5.95
C ASP A 450 7.53 -14.06 5.55
N ALA A 451 7.62 -14.43 4.28
CA ALA A 451 6.84 -15.53 3.73
C ALA A 451 7.66 -16.50 2.87
N ILE A 452 7.25 -17.75 2.91
CA ILE A 452 7.68 -18.78 1.95
C ILE A 452 6.47 -19.17 1.12
N LEU A 453 6.47 -18.75 -0.13
CA LEU A 453 5.37 -18.94 -1.07
C LEU A 453 5.70 -20.11 -2.01
N PRO A 454 4.89 -21.18 -2.05
CA PRO A 454 5.15 -22.29 -2.95
C PRO A 454 5.00 -21.88 -4.41
N ARG A 455 5.91 -22.32 -5.25
CA ARG A 455 5.76 -22.24 -6.70
C ARG A 455 4.94 -23.43 -7.19
N MET A 456 3.84 -23.11 -7.85
CA MET A 456 2.91 -24.13 -8.39
C MET A 456 3.14 -24.30 -9.88
N ALA A 457 3.10 -25.53 -10.35
CA ALA A 457 3.13 -25.78 -11.79
C ALA A 457 1.89 -25.14 -12.45
N TRP A 458 2.13 -24.34 -13.48
CA TRP A 458 1.06 -23.72 -14.27
C TRP A 458 0.24 -24.79 -15.00
N LYS A 459 -1.07 -24.67 -14.92
CA LYS A 459 -2.04 -25.57 -15.59
C LYS A 459 -2.61 -24.83 -16.79
N GLN A 460 -2.30 -25.32 -17.96
CA GLN A 460 -2.80 -24.81 -19.24
C GLN A 460 -4.31 -25.02 -19.41
#